data_a9c1ded5840db04c31513f658b7fde35
#
_entry.id   a9c1ded5840db04c31513f658b7fde35
#
_cell.length_a   1.000
_cell.length_b   1.000
_cell.length_c   1.000
_cell.angle_alpha   90.00
_cell.angle_beta   90.00
_cell.angle_gamma   90.00
#
_symmetry.space_group_name_H-M   'P 1'
#
loop_
_entity.id
_entity.type
_entity.pdbx_description
1 polymer ?
#
loop_
_entity_poly.entity_id
_entity_poly.type
_entity_poly.pdbx_seq_one_letter_code
_entity_poly.pdbx_strand_id
1 'polypeptide(L)'
;MTVANFVSKKPYSGQNVDILEAAVEAREFSSNFFLTYRQAQENGFQVRKGESGFMITRVVLVEEADKKTGKKRMMKRPKHFTVFNLDQCDKVEA
;
A
#
# COMPACT_ATOMS: atom_id res chain seq x y z
N MET A 1 -2.40 -6.22 -17.00
CA MET A 1 -3.16 -6.47 -15.76
C MET A 1 -2.98 -5.29 -14.82
N THR A 2 -4.07 -4.78 -14.29
CA THR A 2 -4.01 -3.59 -13.44
C THR A 2 -3.90 -3.98 -11.98
N VAL A 3 -2.83 -3.56 -11.31
CA VAL A 3 -2.69 -3.73 -9.86
C VAL A 3 -3.51 -2.67 -9.15
N ALA A 4 -4.19 -3.05 -8.09
CA ALA A 4 -5.10 -2.17 -7.37
C ALA A 4 -5.11 -2.49 -5.87
N ASN A 5 -5.54 -1.51 -5.08
CA ASN A 5 -5.73 -1.72 -3.65
C ASN A 5 -6.97 -2.57 -3.42
N PHE A 6 -6.86 -3.56 -2.55
CA PHE A 6 -7.94 -4.52 -2.30
C PHE A 6 -9.17 -3.85 -1.65
N VAL A 7 -8.94 -2.89 -0.76
CA VAL A 7 -10.02 -2.25 -0.02
C VAL A 7 -10.75 -1.20 -0.85
N SER A 8 -9.99 -0.27 -1.44
CA SER A 8 -10.57 0.84 -2.21
C SER A 8 -10.93 0.47 -3.63
N LYS A 9 -10.35 -0.62 -4.15
CA LYS A 9 -10.44 -1.04 -5.56
C LYS A 9 -9.85 -0.03 -6.53
N LYS A 10 -9.15 0.97 -6.03
CA LYS A 10 -8.50 1.98 -6.87
C LYS A 10 -7.19 1.44 -7.43
N PRO A 11 -6.95 1.59 -8.73
CA PRO A 11 -5.69 1.16 -9.32
C PRO A 11 -4.53 2.02 -8.80
N TYR A 12 -3.37 1.40 -8.69
CA TYR A 12 -2.14 2.12 -8.41
C TYR A 12 -1.72 2.90 -9.67
N SER A 13 -0.82 3.86 -9.50
CA SER A 13 -0.37 4.71 -10.59
C SER A 13 1.14 4.98 -10.50
N GLY A 14 1.71 5.46 -11.60
CA GLY A 14 3.11 5.84 -11.67
C GLY A 14 4.05 4.66 -11.45
N GLN A 15 5.16 4.92 -10.79
CA GLN A 15 6.20 3.90 -10.52
C GLN A 15 5.68 2.77 -9.63
N ASN A 16 4.65 3.01 -8.85
CA ASN A 16 4.06 1.96 -8.01
C ASN A 16 3.49 0.82 -8.86
N VAL A 17 2.95 1.13 -10.03
CA VAL A 17 2.45 0.10 -10.97
C VAL A 17 3.59 -0.81 -11.40
N ASP A 18 4.72 -0.23 -11.80
CA ASP A 18 5.87 -1.00 -12.27
C ASP A 18 6.41 -1.91 -11.18
N ILE A 19 6.52 -1.39 -9.96
CA ILE A 19 7.00 -2.16 -8.80
C ILE A 19 6.07 -3.35 -8.53
N LEU A 20 4.76 -3.10 -8.48
CA LEU A 20 3.80 -4.12 -8.10
C LEU A 20 3.52 -5.12 -9.22
N GLU A 21 3.51 -4.68 -10.48
CA GLU A 21 3.37 -5.61 -11.62
C GLU A 21 4.59 -6.53 -11.73
N ALA A 22 5.79 -5.99 -11.51
CA ALA A 22 7.00 -6.79 -11.48
C ALA A 22 6.94 -7.83 -10.35
N ALA A 23 6.40 -7.46 -9.20
CA ALA A 23 6.23 -8.37 -8.07
C ALA A 23 5.25 -9.49 -8.40
N VAL A 24 4.12 -9.17 -9.03
CA VAL A 24 3.13 -10.18 -9.45
C VAL A 24 3.77 -11.20 -10.39
N GLU A 25 4.53 -10.72 -11.35
CA GLU A 25 5.19 -11.59 -12.33
C GLU A 25 6.29 -12.43 -11.68
N ALA A 26 7.20 -11.79 -10.95
CA ALA A 26 8.35 -12.48 -10.35
C ALA A 26 7.96 -13.49 -9.28
N ARG A 27 6.93 -13.22 -8.51
CA ARG A 27 6.44 -14.08 -7.43
C ARG A 27 5.29 -14.99 -7.87
N GLU A 28 4.87 -14.88 -9.11
CA GLU A 28 3.77 -15.66 -9.68
C GLU A 28 2.48 -15.56 -8.86
N PHE A 29 2.17 -14.36 -8.39
CA PHE A 29 0.91 -14.13 -7.68
C PHE A 29 -0.28 -14.30 -8.62
N SER A 30 -1.34 -14.92 -8.13
CA SER A 30 -2.58 -15.04 -8.89
C SER A 30 -3.47 -13.80 -8.72
N SER A 31 -3.26 -13.03 -7.67
CA SER A 31 -4.03 -11.82 -7.41
C SER A 31 -3.29 -10.57 -7.85
N ASN A 32 -4.05 -9.57 -8.33
CA ASN A 32 -3.55 -8.23 -8.61
C ASN A 32 -3.86 -7.24 -7.50
N PHE A 33 -4.47 -7.70 -6.42
CA PHE A 33 -4.83 -6.84 -5.29
C PHE A 33 -3.73 -6.82 -4.24
N PHE A 34 -3.45 -5.60 -3.77
CA PHE A 34 -2.49 -5.37 -2.69
C PHE A 34 -3.18 -4.60 -1.57
N LEU A 35 -2.68 -4.77 -0.35
CA LEU A 35 -3.20 -4.09 0.82
C LEU A 35 -2.09 -3.93 1.85
N THR A 36 -2.25 -2.94 2.73
CA THR A 36 -1.34 -2.77 3.85
C THR A 36 -1.61 -3.85 4.90
N TYR A 37 -0.64 -4.06 5.80
CA TYR A 37 -0.82 -5.00 6.90
C TYR A 37 -2.06 -4.67 7.73
N ARG A 38 -2.26 -3.40 8.04
CA ARG A 38 -3.42 -2.94 8.79
C ARG A 38 -4.74 -3.20 8.05
N GLN A 39 -4.76 -2.92 6.75
CA GLN A 39 -5.94 -3.20 5.92
C GLN A 39 -6.26 -4.70 5.90
N ALA A 40 -5.23 -5.54 5.87
CA ALA A 40 -5.43 -6.98 5.93
C ALA A 40 -6.14 -7.37 7.23
N GLN A 41 -5.64 -6.91 8.36
CA GLN A 41 -6.24 -7.20 9.66
C GLN A 41 -7.68 -6.69 9.76
N GLU A 42 -7.94 -5.48 9.29
CA GLU A 42 -9.27 -4.89 9.33
C GLU A 42 -10.27 -5.62 8.44
N ASN A 43 -9.79 -6.35 7.43
CA ASN A 43 -10.64 -7.06 6.48
C ASN A 43 -10.63 -8.58 6.68
N GLY A 44 -10.16 -9.04 7.82
CA GLY A 44 -10.22 -10.45 8.17
C GLY A 44 -9.13 -11.32 7.54
N PHE A 45 -8.01 -10.71 7.18
CA PHE A 45 -6.86 -11.43 6.65
C PHE A 45 -5.66 -11.28 7.57
N GLN A 46 -4.78 -12.27 7.53
CA GLN A 46 -3.50 -12.24 8.23
C GLN A 46 -2.38 -12.48 7.22
N VAL A 47 -1.44 -11.54 7.16
CA VAL A 47 -0.23 -11.74 6.36
C VAL A 47 0.55 -12.91 6.97
N ARG A 48 0.93 -13.88 6.13
CA ARG A 48 1.66 -15.07 6.61
C ARG A 48 3.01 -14.68 7.18
N LYS A 49 3.40 -15.36 8.25
CA LYS A 49 4.69 -15.15 8.90
C LYS A 49 5.82 -15.39 7.91
N GLY A 50 6.79 -14.48 7.90
CA GLY A 50 7.96 -14.58 7.01
C GLY A 50 7.78 -13.97 5.63
N GLU A 51 6.56 -13.51 5.30
CA GLU A 51 6.33 -12.84 4.02
C GLU A 51 6.93 -11.43 4.03
N SER A 52 7.51 -11.06 2.90
CA SER A 52 8.04 -9.71 2.70
C SER A 52 7.07 -8.89 1.86
N GLY A 53 6.83 -7.65 2.28
CA GLY A 53 5.99 -6.73 1.53
C GLY A 53 6.78 -5.94 0.48
N PHE A 54 6.06 -5.10 -0.23
CA PHE A 54 6.61 -4.26 -1.28
C PHE A 54 6.39 -2.79 -0.91
N MET A 55 7.42 -1.98 -1.07
CA MET A 55 7.33 -0.57 -0.71
C MET A 55 6.85 0.27 -1.89
N ILE A 56 5.80 1.03 -1.66
CA ILE A 56 5.30 2.01 -2.61
C ILE A 56 5.41 3.41 -2.00
N THR A 57 5.37 4.41 -2.86
CA THR A 57 5.48 5.81 -2.43
C THR A 57 4.24 6.57 -2.90
N ARG A 58 3.64 7.32 -1.99
CA ARG A 58 2.51 8.19 -2.31
C ARG A 58 2.81 9.61 -1.83
N VAL A 59 2.33 10.59 -2.59
CA VAL A 59 2.37 11.98 -2.15
C VAL A 59 1.13 12.23 -1.32
N VAL A 60 1.34 12.66 -0.08
CA VAL A 60 0.25 12.96 0.85
C VAL A 60 0.30 14.45 1.23
N LEU A 61 -0.84 14.99 1.59
CA LEU A 61 -0.93 16.36 2.13
C LEU A 61 -0.77 16.28 3.63
N VAL A 62 0.20 17.03 4.16
CA VAL A 62 0.42 17.14 5.61
C VAL A 62 0.31 18.60 6.01
N GLU A 63 -0.18 18.83 7.22
CA GLU A 63 -0.27 20.16 7.79
C GLU A 63 1.03 20.49 8.50
N GLU A 64 1.67 21.58 8.10
CA GLU A 64 2.91 22.04 8.72
C GLU A 64 2.74 23.48 9.19
N ALA A 65 3.26 23.75 10.40
CA ALA A 65 3.28 25.11 10.93
C ALA A 65 4.58 25.80 10.51
N ASP A 66 4.44 27.05 10.03
CA ASP A 66 5.59 27.89 9.78
C ASP A 66 6.19 28.30 11.14
N LYS A 67 7.48 28.03 11.32
CA LYS A 67 8.18 28.33 12.56
C LYS A 67 8.27 29.84 12.85
N LYS A 68 8.22 30.68 11.83
CA LYS A 68 8.35 32.14 11.99
C LYS A 68 7.01 32.81 12.26
N THR A 69 5.96 32.39 11.58
CA THR A 69 4.65 33.05 11.63
C THR A 69 3.62 32.27 12.43
N GLY A 70 3.86 31.00 12.69
CA GLY A 70 2.90 30.11 13.33
C GLY A 70 1.72 29.72 12.46
N LYS A 71 1.69 30.20 11.23
CA LYS A 71 0.61 29.87 10.31
C LYS A 71 0.75 28.43 9.82
N LYS A 72 -0.36 27.72 9.79
CA LYS A 72 -0.42 26.35 9.28
C LYS A 72 -0.69 26.39 7.78
N ARG A 73 -0.03 25.50 7.05
CA ARG A 73 -0.28 25.34 5.61
C ARG A 73 -0.13 23.87 5.23
N MET A 74 -0.82 23.52 4.14
CA MET A 74 -0.77 22.17 3.61
C MET A 74 0.44 22.03 2.67
N MET A 75 1.24 21.02 2.92
CA MET A 75 2.43 20.73 2.12
C MET A 75 2.31 19.32 1.55
N LYS A 76 2.80 19.14 0.32
CA LYS A 76 2.88 17.82 -0.29
C LYS A 76 4.17 17.14 0.17
N ARG A 77 4.05 15.94 0.72
CA ARG A 77 5.20 15.15 1.17
C ARG A 77 5.12 13.72 0.66
N PRO A 78 6.23 13.13 0.21
CA PRO A 78 6.23 11.72 -0.13
C PRO A 78 6.15 10.89 1.16
N LYS A 79 5.37 9.83 1.12
CA LYS A 79 5.25 8.89 2.22
C LYS A 79 5.34 7.47 1.67
N HIS A 80 6.12 6.63 2.33
CA HIS A 80 6.32 5.24 1.95
C HIS A 80 5.35 4.35 2.69
N PHE A 81 4.81 3.37 1.97
CA PHE A 81 3.90 2.37 2.52
C PHE A 81 4.38 0.99 2.12
N THR A 82 4.28 0.05 3.03
CA THR A 82 4.52 -1.36 2.70
C THR A 82 3.18 -2.02 2.43
N VAL A 83 3.07 -2.66 1.28
CA VAL A 83 1.88 -3.42 0.89
C VAL A 83 2.23 -4.86 0.64
N PHE A 84 1.26 -5.73 0.82
CA PHE A 84 1.37 -7.17 0.57
C PHE A 84 0.37 -7.55 -0.51
N ASN A 85 0.68 -8.59 -1.27
CA ASN A 85 -0.29 -9.15 -2.21
C ASN A 85 -1.29 -9.99 -1.44
N LEU A 86 -2.53 -10.03 -1.91
CA LEU A 86 -3.57 -10.83 -1.28
C LEU A 86 -3.18 -12.31 -1.17
N ASP A 87 -2.39 -12.82 -2.12
CA ASP A 87 -1.88 -14.20 -2.09
C ASP A 87 -0.90 -14.45 -0.94
N GLN A 88 -0.35 -13.41 -0.33
CA GLN A 88 0.52 -13.53 0.84
C GLN A 88 -0.25 -13.57 2.15
N CYS A 89 -1.57 -13.52 2.08
CA CYS A 89 -2.43 -13.45 3.24
C CYS A 89 -3.32 -14.68 3.31
N ASP A 90 -3.64 -15.08 4.55
CA ASP A 90 -4.62 -16.12 4.81
C ASP A 90 -5.86 -15.48 5.42
N LYS A 91 -7.03 -16.01 5.09
CA LYS A 91 -8.27 -15.55 5.69
C LYS A 91 -8.34 -16.03 7.12
N VAL A 92 -8.58 -15.11 8.04
CA VAL A 92 -8.75 -15.44 9.45
C VAL A 92 -10.22 -15.81 9.68
N GLU A 93 -10.43 -17.02 10.17
CA GLU A 93 -11.76 -17.46 10.54
C GLU A 93 -12.04 -17.04 11.98
N ALA A 94 -13.21 -16.44 12.18
CA ALA A 94 -13.63 -16.04 13.51
C ALA A 94 -14.05 -17.24 14.35
#